data_5ce56d8df58d824947d4252ea47c0453
#
_entry.id   5ce56d8df58d824947d4252ea47c0453
#
_cell.length_a   1.000
_cell.length_b   1.000
_cell.length_c   1.000
_cell.angle_alpha   90.00
_cell.angle_beta   90.00
_cell.angle_gamma   90.00
#
_symmetry.space_group_name_H-M   'P 1'
#
loop_
_entity.id
_entity.type
_entity.pdbx_description
1 polymer ?
#
loop_
_entity_poly.entity_id
_entity_poly.type
_entity_poly.pdbx_seq_one_letter_code
_entity_poly.pdbx_strand_id
1 'polypeptide(L)'
;MNQIVDEESLKPFIPKSEDPNYYRLDEGIILRLYPILNNLTLNPVQGDSVQVNVQNIIATFVPKKLRGTRSTKSYSAQELQASIEIFDMAFTTIIEDFNEYEVDSKQILSIKTSISQISKCKLFNNIGEPIYLVTTAVIAKSKPKGMM
;
A
#
# COMPACT_ATOMS: atom_id res chain seq x y z
N MET A 1 25.37 14.42 -20.02
CA MET A 1 25.49 13.24 -19.68
C MET A 1 24.43 12.71 -19.01
N ASN A 2 23.90 11.86 -19.48
CA ASN A 2 22.81 11.43 -18.93
C ASN A 2 23.07 10.70 -17.77
N GLN A 3 22.22 10.68 -16.99
CA GLN A 3 22.17 10.02 -15.92
C GLN A 3 21.55 8.84 -16.15
N ILE A 4 22.15 7.91 -16.41
CA ILE A 4 21.59 6.66 -16.50
C ILE A 4 21.21 6.27 -15.17
N VAL A 5 20.04 5.85 -14.97
CA VAL A 5 19.67 5.25 -13.76
C VAL A 5 20.56 4.09 -13.64
N ASP A 6 21.44 4.21 -12.72
CA ASP A 6 22.42 3.25 -12.58
C ASP A 6 21.78 2.02 -12.06
N GLU A 7 21.79 0.97 -12.82
CA GLU A 7 21.22 -0.27 -12.36
C GLU A 7 21.92 -0.75 -11.10
N GLU A 8 23.14 -0.27 -10.86
CA GLU A 8 23.81 -0.63 -9.64
C GLU A 8 23.16 -0.01 -8.42
N SER A 9 22.30 0.97 -8.59
CA SER A 9 21.60 1.54 -7.45
C SER A 9 20.42 0.67 -7.03
N LEU A 10 19.95 -0.24 -7.87
CA LEU A 10 18.88 -1.14 -7.50
C LEU A 10 19.49 -2.30 -6.70
N LYS A 11 18.86 -2.65 -5.61
CA LYS A 11 19.39 -3.67 -4.72
C LYS A 11 18.52 -4.91 -4.71
N PRO A 12 19.12 -6.09 -4.74
CA PRO A 12 18.36 -7.32 -4.56
C PRO A 12 17.92 -7.44 -3.11
N PHE A 13 16.78 -8.04 -2.90
CA PHE A 13 16.27 -8.24 -1.56
C PHE A 13 15.50 -9.54 -1.47
N ILE A 14 15.37 -10.06 -0.26
CA ILE A 14 14.59 -11.26 0.02
C ILE A 14 13.64 -10.90 1.16
N PRO A 15 12.33 -11.13 1.01
CA PRO A 15 11.40 -10.81 2.09
C PRO A 15 11.59 -11.76 3.27
N LYS A 16 11.64 -11.23 4.46
CA LYS A 16 11.56 -12.00 5.70
C LYS A 16 10.12 -12.01 6.17
N SER A 17 9.39 -10.93 5.95
CA SER A 17 7.97 -10.89 6.17
C SER A 17 7.38 -9.92 5.15
N GLU A 18 6.25 -10.26 4.57
CA GLU A 18 5.55 -9.37 3.65
C GLU A 18 4.09 -9.70 3.81
N ASP A 19 3.48 -9.14 4.84
CA ASP A 19 2.14 -9.47 5.27
C ASP A 19 1.17 -8.35 5.02
N PRO A 20 -0.10 -8.66 4.81
CA PRO A 20 -1.10 -7.61 4.59
C PRO A 20 -1.51 -6.92 5.87
N ASN A 21 -2.01 -5.71 5.72
CA ASN A 21 -2.63 -4.95 6.80
C ASN A 21 -4.15 -5.09 6.69
N TYR A 22 -4.85 -4.98 7.82
CA TYR A 22 -6.30 -5.11 7.86
C TYR A 22 -6.91 -3.94 8.61
N TYR A 23 -8.01 -3.44 8.06
CA TYR A 23 -8.71 -2.28 8.64
C TYR A 23 -10.20 -2.56 8.65
N ARG A 24 -10.91 -2.07 9.67
CA ARG A 24 -12.35 -2.19 9.76
C ARG A 24 -12.99 -0.87 9.37
N LEU A 25 -13.86 -0.93 8.39
CA LEU A 25 -14.67 0.22 7.98
C LEU A 25 -16.06 0.10 8.63
N ASP A 26 -16.95 1.01 8.30
CA ASP A 26 -18.29 0.95 8.81
C ASP A 26 -19.04 -0.27 8.32
N GLU A 27 -20.06 -0.66 9.05
CA GLU A 27 -20.99 -1.71 8.66
C GLU A 27 -20.35 -3.09 8.51
N GLY A 28 -19.23 -3.28 9.18
CA GLY A 28 -18.56 -4.61 9.17
C GLY A 28 -17.72 -4.89 7.94
N ILE A 29 -17.46 -3.88 7.12
CA ILE A 29 -16.61 -4.03 5.95
C ILE A 29 -15.16 -4.10 6.41
N ILE A 30 -14.41 -5.07 5.89
CA ILE A 30 -12.98 -5.19 6.15
C ILE A 30 -12.23 -4.83 4.89
N LEU A 31 -11.22 -3.96 5.02
CA LEU A 31 -10.33 -3.62 3.93
C LEU A 31 -8.97 -4.22 4.20
N ARG A 32 -8.43 -4.96 3.24
CA ARG A 32 -7.10 -5.52 3.31
C ARG A 32 -6.19 -4.73 2.37
N LEU A 33 -5.06 -4.27 2.87
CA LEU A 33 -4.05 -3.63 2.06
C LEU A 33 -2.81 -4.50 2.09
N TYR A 34 -2.41 -5.02 0.95
CA TYR A 34 -1.25 -5.89 0.87
C TYR A 34 -0.12 -5.12 0.18
N PRO A 35 0.87 -4.63 0.94
CA PRO A 35 1.97 -3.89 0.35
C PRO A 35 3.04 -4.86 -0.14
N ILE A 36 3.48 -4.68 -1.37
CA ILE A 36 4.51 -5.54 -1.97
C ILE A 36 5.65 -4.63 -2.40
N LEU A 37 6.85 -4.92 -1.93
CA LEU A 37 8.01 -4.16 -2.34
C LEU A 37 8.41 -4.58 -3.74
N ASN A 38 8.38 -3.66 -4.69
CA ASN A 38 8.78 -3.93 -6.06
C ASN A 38 10.27 -3.73 -6.26
N ASN A 39 10.79 -2.64 -5.75
CA ASN A 39 12.23 -2.37 -5.85
C ASN A 39 12.65 -1.34 -4.82
N LEU A 40 13.95 -1.24 -4.61
CA LEU A 40 14.50 -0.26 -3.70
C LEU A 40 15.87 0.20 -4.21
N THR A 41 16.25 1.40 -3.82
CA THR A 41 17.58 1.91 -4.08
C THR A 41 18.12 2.51 -2.79
N LEU A 42 19.45 2.45 -2.65
CA LEU A 42 20.13 3.08 -1.54
C LEU A 42 20.97 4.20 -2.11
N ASN A 43 20.91 5.35 -1.47
CA ASN A 43 21.67 6.50 -1.94
C ASN A 43 22.70 6.89 -0.90
N PRO A 44 23.93 6.44 -1.03
CA PRO A 44 24.96 6.76 -0.03
C PRO A 44 25.33 8.23 0.01
N VAL A 45 25.10 8.94 -1.09
CA VAL A 45 25.42 10.36 -1.12
C VAL A 45 24.52 11.15 -0.20
N GLN A 46 23.31 10.66 0.02
CA GLN A 46 22.37 11.34 0.88
C GLN A 46 22.25 10.65 2.24
N GLY A 47 23.33 10.13 2.76
CA GLY A 47 23.31 9.57 4.11
C GLY A 47 22.58 8.24 4.20
N ASP A 48 22.76 7.41 3.21
CA ASP A 48 22.13 6.08 3.19
C ASP A 48 20.61 6.17 3.14
N SER A 49 20.09 7.19 2.50
CA SER A 49 18.65 7.27 2.34
C SER A 49 18.17 6.11 1.48
N VAL A 50 16.98 5.64 1.77
CA VAL A 50 16.38 4.51 1.10
C VAL A 50 15.18 5.00 0.32
N GLN A 51 15.13 4.66 -0.96
CA GLN A 51 13.94 4.95 -1.76
C GLN A 51 13.30 3.63 -2.13
N VAL A 52 12.03 3.49 -1.87
CA VAL A 52 11.32 2.24 -2.09
C VAL A 52 10.15 2.46 -3.04
N ASN A 53 9.87 1.44 -3.84
CA ASN A 53 8.70 1.43 -4.69
C ASN A 53 7.82 0.30 -4.20
N VAL A 54 6.67 0.65 -3.63
CA VAL A 54 5.75 -0.32 -3.04
C VAL A 54 4.45 -0.32 -3.84
N GLN A 55 4.02 -1.53 -4.22
CA GLN A 55 2.74 -1.70 -4.89
C GLN A 55 1.74 -2.15 -3.83
N ASN A 56 0.59 -1.51 -3.78
CA ASN A 56 -0.44 -1.86 -2.82
C ASN A 56 -1.58 -2.57 -3.53
N ILE A 57 -1.92 -3.76 -3.07
CA ILE A 57 -3.06 -4.51 -3.59
C ILE A 57 -4.15 -4.40 -2.54
N ILE A 58 -5.29 -3.84 -2.94
CA ILE A 58 -6.39 -3.60 -2.01
C ILE A 58 -7.55 -4.51 -2.33
N ALA A 59 -8.10 -5.12 -1.30
CA ALA A 59 -9.30 -5.94 -1.40
C ALA A 59 -10.24 -5.53 -0.29
N THR A 60 -11.55 -5.58 -0.57
CA THR A 60 -12.55 -5.32 0.45
C THR A 60 -13.41 -6.55 0.62
N PHE A 61 -13.84 -6.78 1.86
CA PHE A 61 -14.74 -7.89 2.17
C PHE A 61 -16.06 -7.25 2.60
N VAL A 62 -16.98 -7.17 1.65
CA VAL A 62 -18.25 -6.45 1.84
C VAL A 62 -19.36 -7.45 2.04
N PRO A 63 -20.13 -7.35 3.16
CA PRO A 63 -21.27 -8.24 3.35
C PRO A 63 -22.23 -8.17 2.19
N LYS A 64 -22.83 -9.30 1.84
CA LYS A 64 -23.71 -9.40 0.68
C LYS A 64 -24.81 -8.34 0.69
N LYS A 65 -25.34 -8.04 1.86
CA LYS A 65 -26.45 -7.09 1.98
C LYS A 65 -26.04 -5.66 1.63
N LEU A 66 -24.73 -5.37 1.60
CA LEU A 66 -24.25 -4.03 1.30
C LEU A 66 -23.76 -3.91 -0.14
N ARG A 67 -23.85 -4.99 -0.91
CA ARG A 67 -23.45 -4.92 -2.33
C ARG A 67 -24.53 -4.28 -3.16
N GLY A 68 -24.09 -3.52 -4.14
CA GLY A 68 -24.99 -2.83 -5.06
C GLY A 68 -24.97 -3.46 -6.43
N THR A 69 -25.33 -2.68 -7.41
CA THR A 69 -25.40 -3.12 -8.80
C THR A 69 -23.99 -3.30 -9.35
N ARG A 70 -23.73 -4.44 -9.97
CA ARG A 70 -22.44 -4.67 -10.59
C ARG A 70 -22.26 -3.74 -11.76
N SER A 71 -21.04 -3.27 -11.98
CA SER A 71 -20.73 -2.41 -13.11
C SER A 71 -19.61 -3.05 -13.92
N THR A 72 -19.79 -3.11 -15.24
CA THR A 72 -18.73 -3.59 -16.11
C THR A 72 -17.88 -2.43 -16.60
N LYS A 73 -18.21 -1.21 -16.20
CA LYS A 73 -17.50 -0.03 -16.67
C LYS A 73 -16.24 0.18 -15.87
N SER A 74 -15.17 0.60 -16.54
CA SER A 74 -13.98 1.06 -15.86
C SER A 74 -14.08 2.57 -15.69
N TYR A 75 -13.71 3.05 -14.52
CA TYR A 75 -13.81 4.47 -14.22
C TYR A 75 -12.43 5.10 -14.17
N SER A 76 -12.32 6.34 -14.68
CA SER A 76 -11.09 7.11 -14.57
C SER A 76 -10.92 7.61 -13.13
N ALA A 77 -9.70 8.02 -12.78
CA ALA A 77 -9.44 8.60 -11.47
C ALA A 77 -10.33 9.84 -11.24
N GLN A 78 -10.56 10.62 -12.30
CA GLN A 78 -11.36 11.80 -12.20
C GLN A 78 -12.83 11.46 -11.94
N GLU A 79 -13.35 10.43 -12.59
CA GLU A 79 -14.72 9.98 -12.38
C GLU A 79 -14.91 9.49 -10.95
N LEU A 80 -13.93 8.75 -10.43
CA LEU A 80 -14.01 8.25 -9.07
C LEU A 80 -13.97 9.40 -8.07
N GLN A 81 -13.08 10.36 -8.29
CA GLN A 81 -12.96 11.50 -7.40
C GLN A 81 -14.26 12.31 -7.36
N ALA A 82 -14.91 12.46 -8.52
CA ALA A 82 -16.17 13.20 -8.61
C ALA A 82 -17.33 12.45 -7.98
N SER A 83 -17.18 11.14 -7.75
CA SER A 83 -18.26 10.32 -7.21
C SER A 83 -18.17 10.10 -5.71
N ILE A 84 -17.25 10.77 -5.02
CA ILE A 84 -17.08 10.57 -3.58
C ILE A 84 -18.37 10.92 -2.86
N GLU A 85 -18.84 9.95 -2.06
CA GLU A 85 -20.04 10.13 -1.26
C GLU A 85 -19.66 10.43 0.17
N ILE A 86 -18.64 9.76 0.70
CA ILE A 86 -18.13 10.01 2.04
C ILE A 86 -16.63 10.25 1.93
N PHE A 87 -16.23 11.48 2.24
CA PHE A 87 -14.83 11.86 2.18
C PHE A 87 -14.18 11.64 3.54
N ASP A 88 -12.99 11.04 3.52
CA ASP A 88 -12.18 10.86 4.74
C ASP A 88 -12.99 10.15 5.84
N MET A 89 -13.53 9.00 5.51
CA MET A 89 -14.34 8.24 6.46
C MET A 89 -13.50 7.64 7.57
N ALA A 90 -14.13 7.44 8.71
CA ALA A 90 -13.46 6.84 9.86
C ALA A 90 -13.21 5.35 9.63
N PHE A 91 -12.12 4.85 10.16
CA PHE A 91 -11.80 3.42 10.11
C PHE A 91 -10.97 3.06 11.33
N THR A 92 -10.95 1.77 11.65
CA THR A 92 -10.16 1.25 12.76
C THR A 92 -9.08 0.32 12.21
N THR A 93 -7.85 0.52 12.64
CA THR A 93 -6.75 -0.36 12.25
C THR A 93 -6.83 -1.65 13.05
N ILE A 94 -6.84 -2.80 12.36
CA ILE A 94 -6.83 -4.10 12.99
C ILE A 94 -5.38 -4.58 13.10
N ILE A 95 -4.67 -4.61 11.97
CA ILE A 95 -3.27 -5.01 11.90
C ILE A 95 -2.55 -4.09 10.95
N GLU A 96 -1.44 -3.51 11.40
CA GLU A 96 -0.62 -2.67 10.54
C GLU A 96 0.79 -2.73 11.09
N ASP A 97 1.62 -3.55 10.47
CA ASP A 97 2.96 -3.80 10.98
C ASP A 97 4.04 -3.51 9.96
N PHE A 98 5.28 -3.45 10.42
CA PHE A 98 6.43 -3.37 9.52
C PHE A 98 6.64 -4.72 8.87
N ASN A 99 6.97 -4.70 7.59
CA ASN A 99 7.46 -5.86 6.87
C ASN A 99 8.97 -5.74 6.78
N GLU A 100 9.67 -6.86 6.81
CA GLU A 100 11.13 -6.85 6.80
C GLU A 100 11.70 -7.55 5.59
N TYR A 101 12.79 -6.99 5.08
CA TYR A 101 13.47 -7.51 3.91
C TYR A 101 14.97 -7.53 4.17
N GLU A 102 15.64 -8.59 3.70
CA GLU A 102 17.07 -8.65 3.78
C GLU A 102 17.63 -8.11 2.48
N VAL A 103 18.48 -7.11 2.54
CA VAL A 103 19.02 -6.43 1.37
C VAL A 103 20.49 -6.73 1.25
N ASP A 104 20.92 -7.30 0.14
CA ASP A 104 22.33 -7.61 -0.13
C ASP A 104 22.99 -8.45 0.95
N SER A 105 22.24 -9.19 1.73
CA SER A 105 22.74 -9.96 2.86
C SER A 105 23.45 -9.10 3.90
N LYS A 106 23.35 -7.79 3.81
CA LYS A 106 24.06 -6.87 4.70
C LYS A 106 23.18 -5.98 5.51
N GLN A 107 21.95 -5.75 5.06
CA GLN A 107 21.06 -4.82 5.74
C GLN A 107 19.67 -5.40 5.91
N ILE A 108 18.98 -4.95 6.91
CA ILE A 108 17.56 -5.25 7.10
C ILE A 108 16.78 -3.97 6.85
N LEU A 109 15.86 -4.05 5.91
CA LEU A 109 14.99 -2.94 5.59
C LEU A 109 13.63 -3.22 6.20
N SER A 110 13.11 -2.28 6.97
CA SER A 110 11.77 -2.39 7.56
C SER A 110 10.88 -1.37 6.90
N ILE A 111 9.75 -1.81 6.36
CA ILE A 111 8.80 -0.93 5.66
C ILE A 111 7.44 -1.08 6.29
N LYS A 112 6.80 0.03 6.60
CA LYS A 112 5.43 0.03 7.08
C LYS A 112 4.62 0.90 6.17
N THR A 113 3.52 0.36 5.64
CA THR A 113 2.58 1.12 4.84
C THR A 113 1.36 1.39 5.71
N SER A 114 0.97 2.66 5.79
CA SER A 114 -0.17 3.07 6.59
C SER A 114 -1.21 3.70 5.70
N ILE A 115 -2.48 3.56 6.07
CA ILE A 115 -3.55 4.27 5.38
C ILE A 115 -3.76 5.59 6.09
N SER A 116 -3.68 6.69 5.32
CA SER A 116 -3.92 8.02 5.88
C SER A 116 -5.33 8.51 5.63
N GLN A 117 -6.01 8.00 4.60
CA GLN A 117 -7.35 8.47 4.28
C GLN A 117 -8.09 7.44 3.45
N ILE A 118 -9.36 7.24 3.72
CA ILE A 118 -10.24 6.39 2.93
C ILE A 118 -11.49 7.20 2.60
N SER A 119 -11.89 7.20 1.33
CA SER A 119 -13.12 7.84 0.91
C SER A 119 -13.98 6.83 0.16
N LYS A 120 -15.29 6.89 0.34
CA LYS A 120 -16.21 5.96 -0.30
C LYS A 120 -16.86 6.65 -1.48
N CYS A 121 -16.88 5.97 -2.62
CA CYS A 121 -17.50 6.47 -3.84
C CYS A 121 -18.93 5.94 -3.97
N LYS A 122 -19.75 6.62 -4.77
CA LYS A 122 -21.11 6.17 -5.06
C LYS A 122 -21.12 5.03 -6.05
N LEU A 123 -19.99 4.77 -6.72
CA LEU A 123 -19.89 3.79 -7.79
C LEU A 123 -19.53 2.41 -7.24
N PHE A 124 -19.86 1.39 -7.99
CA PHE A 124 -19.62 -0.01 -7.59
C PHE A 124 -18.73 -0.69 -8.62
N ASN A 125 -17.97 -1.68 -8.17
CA ASN A 125 -17.09 -2.45 -9.05
C ASN A 125 -17.86 -3.60 -9.73
N ASN A 126 -17.13 -4.49 -10.41
CA ASN A 126 -17.71 -5.55 -11.20
C ASN A 126 -18.33 -6.68 -10.36
N ILE A 127 -18.14 -6.69 -9.07
CA ILE A 127 -18.79 -7.65 -8.18
C ILE A 127 -19.79 -6.97 -7.24
N GLY A 128 -20.06 -5.69 -7.49
CA GLY A 128 -21.08 -4.96 -6.72
C GLY A 128 -20.58 -4.38 -5.41
N GLU A 129 -19.27 -4.30 -5.22
CA GLU A 129 -18.75 -3.68 -4.01
C GLU A 129 -18.57 -2.19 -4.21
N PRO A 130 -18.84 -1.37 -3.18
CA PRO A 130 -18.54 0.06 -3.29
C PRO A 130 -17.04 0.25 -3.57
N ILE A 131 -16.72 1.26 -4.34
CA ILE A 131 -15.32 1.58 -4.63
C ILE A 131 -14.81 2.55 -3.57
N TYR A 132 -13.64 2.25 -3.01
CA TYR A 132 -13.01 3.12 -2.02
C TYR A 132 -11.73 3.70 -2.60
N LEU A 133 -11.48 4.96 -2.32
CA LEU A 133 -10.22 5.62 -2.66
C LEU A 133 -9.36 5.64 -1.40
N VAL A 134 -8.17 5.07 -1.50
CA VAL A 134 -7.30 4.88 -0.34
C VAL A 134 -6.00 5.64 -0.55
N THR A 135 -5.65 6.48 0.38
CA THR A 135 -4.38 7.20 0.36
C THR A 135 -3.45 6.57 1.38
N THR A 136 -2.23 6.28 0.97
CA THR A 136 -1.27 5.59 1.84
C THR A 136 -0.03 6.42 2.06
N ALA A 137 0.70 6.08 3.11
CA ALA A 137 2.01 6.65 3.41
C ALA A 137 2.95 5.50 3.76
N VAL A 138 4.23 5.64 3.41
CA VAL A 138 5.22 4.59 3.62
C VAL A 138 6.34 5.11 4.49
N ILE A 139 6.73 4.33 5.50
CA ILE A 139 7.88 4.60 6.33
C ILE A 139 8.88 3.49 6.08
N ALA A 140 10.11 3.84 5.73
CA ALA A 140 11.16 2.86 5.47
C ALA A 140 12.37 3.16 6.36
N LYS A 141 12.91 2.12 7.00
CA LYS A 141 14.07 2.23 7.84
C LYS A 141 15.05 1.13 7.48
N SER A 142 16.32 1.45 7.47
CA SER A 142 17.36 0.48 7.16
C SER A 142 18.35 0.41 8.32
N LYS A 143 18.80 -0.80 8.64
CA LYS A 143 19.85 -1.00 9.64
C LYS A 143 20.77 -2.10 9.18
N PRO A 144 22.04 -2.09 9.60
CA PRO A 144 22.95 -3.17 9.26
C PRO A 144 22.47 -4.50 9.84
N LYS A 145 22.64 -5.56 9.08
CA LYS A 145 22.27 -6.88 9.53
C LYS A 145 23.21 -7.27 10.67
N GLY A 146 22.65 -7.85 11.70
CA GLY A 146 23.46 -8.25 12.86
C GLY A 146 23.53 -7.21 13.96
N MET A 147 22.99 -6.02 13.72
CA MET A 147 22.94 -5.03 14.78
C MET A 147 21.78 -5.34 15.69
N MET A 148 22.01 -5.25 16.96
CA MET A 148 20.98 -5.54 17.92
C MET A 148 20.48 -4.30 18.61
#